data_2a8a8adabee328a462b77022b537faa4
#
_entry.id   2a8a8adabee328a462b77022b537faa4
#
_cell.length_a   1.000
_cell.length_b   1.000
_cell.length_c   1.000
_cell.angle_alpha   90.00
_cell.angle_beta   90.00
_cell.angle_gamma   90.00
#
_symmetry.space_group_name_H-M   'P 1'
#
loop_
_entity.id
_entity.type
_entity.pdbx_description
1 polymer ?
#
loop_
_entity_poly.entity_id
_entity_poly.type
_entity_poly.pdbx_seq_one_letter_code
_entity_poly.pdbx_strand_id
1 'polypeptide(L)'
;MADQRLEGEQEMDLTLEIAYLLFIDVVGYSKLLVNEQIELMHELNRIVRGTQTFRDAEASERMIRLPTGDGMVLIFFRSPEQPVRCALEISKALQEHPPIQLPAQSQLWDSARR
;
A
#
# COMPACT_ATOMS: atom_id res chain seq x y z
N MET A 1 22.76 31.90 -17.92
CA MET A 1 22.05 31.30 -18.87
C MET A 1 22.09 29.82 -18.78
N ALA A 2 22.84 29.16 -19.64
CA ALA A 2 23.00 27.73 -19.54
C ALA A 2 23.46 27.31 -18.17
N ASP A 3 24.26 28.17 -17.56
CA ASP A 3 24.82 27.88 -16.25
C ASP A 3 23.74 27.73 -15.19
N GLN A 4 22.75 28.60 -15.24
CA GLN A 4 21.70 28.52 -14.22
C GLN A 4 20.88 27.25 -14.35
N ARG A 5 20.61 26.88 -15.58
CA ARG A 5 19.86 25.64 -15.80
C ARG A 5 20.67 24.43 -15.35
N LEU A 6 21.96 24.45 -15.63
CA LEU A 6 22.81 23.36 -15.17
C LEU A 6 22.86 23.27 -13.66
N GLU A 7 22.84 24.40 -13.00
CA GLU A 7 22.83 24.39 -11.55
C GLU A 7 21.56 23.77 -11.01
N GLY A 8 20.44 24.13 -11.61
CA GLY A 8 19.19 23.52 -11.23
C GLY A 8 19.17 22.02 -11.46
N GLU A 9 19.73 21.60 -12.58
CA GLU A 9 19.81 20.19 -12.88
C GLU A 9 20.72 19.47 -11.91
N GLN A 10 21.83 20.10 -11.58
CA GLN A 10 22.73 19.51 -10.61
C GLN A 10 22.07 19.32 -9.26
N GLU A 11 21.28 20.29 -8.84
CA GLU A 11 20.57 20.14 -7.59
C GLU A 11 19.60 18.98 -7.62
N MET A 12 18.93 18.82 -8.75
CA MET A 12 17.99 17.70 -8.87
C MET A 12 18.70 16.37 -8.96
N ASP A 13 19.88 16.36 -9.58
CA ASP A 13 20.64 15.13 -9.74
C ASP A 13 21.42 14.72 -8.53
N LEU A 14 21.56 15.64 -7.57
CA LEU A 14 22.38 15.38 -6.42
C LEU A 14 21.89 14.21 -5.58
N THR A 15 20.62 13.90 -5.69
CA THR A 15 20.05 12.94 -4.80
C THR A 15 19.33 11.86 -5.57
N LEU A 16 19.98 10.73 -5.68
CA LEU A 16 19.34 9.53 -6.17
C LEU A 16 18.98 8.69 -4.95
N GLU A 17 17.73 8.41 -4.80
CA GLU A 17 17.28 7.57 -3.70
C GLU A 17 16.72 6.29 -4.24
N ILE A 18 16.99 5.22 -3.52
CA ILE A 18 16.39 3.93 -3.82
C ILE A 18 15.11 3.83 -3.01
N ALA A 19 14.05 3.50 -3.68
CA ALA A 19 12.75 3.31 -3.03
C ALA A 19 12.33 1.86 -3.15
N TYR A 20 11.62 1.41 -2.14
CA TYR A 20 11.13 0.04 -2.05
C TYR A 20 9.62 0.09 -1.96
N LEU A 21 8.96 -0.57 -2.88
CA LEU A 21 7.53 -0.43 -3.05
C LEU A 21 6.78 -1.67 -2.61
N LEU A 22 5.64 -1.45 -1.98
CA LEU A 22 4.69 -2.51 -1.67
C LEU A 22 3.39 -2.17 -2.35
N PHE A 23 2.98 -3.02 -3.30
CA PHE A 23 1.72 -2.87 -3.99
C PHE A 23 0.68 -3.73 -3.30
N ILE A 24 -0.47 -3.15 -3.04
CA ILE A 24 -1.59 -3.85 -2.40
C ILE A 24 -2.81 -3.65 -3.27
N ASP A 25 -3.37 -4.75 -3.76
CA ASP A 25 -4.55 -4.71 -4.62
C ASP A 25 -5.61 -5.63 -4.08
N VAL A 26 -6.87 -5.21 -4.21
CA VAL A 26 -8.02 -6.00 -3.79
C VAL A 26 -8.53 -6.79 -4.98
N VAL A 27 -8.47 -8.11 -4.86
CA VAL A 27 -8.96 -8.99 -5.92
C VAL A 27 -10.48 -8.90 -5.99
N GLY A 28 -10.98 -8.69 -7.22
CA GLY A 28 -12.42 -8.62 -7.44
C GLY A 28 -13.08 -7.32 -7.02
N TYR A 29 -12.29 -6.29 -6.80
CA TYR A 29 -12.80 -5.01 -6.34
C TYR A 29 -13.89 -4.44 -7.25
N SER A 30 -13.70 -4.55 -8.55
CA SER A 30 -14.64 -3.98 -9.53
C SER A 30 -15.99 -4.68 -9.51
N LYS A 31 -16.08 -5.85 -8.92
CA LYS A 31 -17.33 -6.61 -8.83
C LYS A 31 -18.16 -6.25 -7.61
N LEU A 32 -17.60 -5.42 -6.73
CA LEU A 32 -18.29 -5.01 -5.53
C LEU A 32 -19.19 -3.82 -5.80
N LEU A 33 -20.23 -3.69 -4.99
CA LEU A 33 -21.05 -2.50 -5.03
C LEU A 33 -20.25 -1.30 -4.53
N VAL A 34 -20.65 -0.11 -4.94
CA VAL A 34 -19.89 1.10 -4.60
C VAL A 34 -19.74 1.26 -3.09
N ASN A 35 -20.82 1.04 -2.34
CA ASN A 35 -20.75 1.15 -0.89
C ASN A 35 -19.85 0.09 -0.27
N GLU A 36 -19.80 -1.10 -0.86
CA GLU A 36 -18.90 -2.15 -0.41
C GLU A 36 -17.46 -1.78 -0.70
N GLN A 37 -17.21 -1.17 -1.85
CA GLN A 37 -15.86 -0.74 -2.21
C GLN A 37 -15.36 0.30 -1.21
N ILE A 38 -16.19 1.27 -0.87
CA ILE A 38 -15.82 2.31 0.08
C ILE A 38 -15.50 1.71 1.44
N GLU A 39 -16.36 0.82 1.89
CA GLU A 39 -16.19 0.20 3.20
C GLU A 39 -14.94 -0.65 3.25
N LEU A 40 -14.70 -1.42 2.20
CA LEU A 40 -13.53 -2.29 2.14
C LEU A 40 -12.23 -1.48 2.14
N MET A 41 -12.19 -0.40 1.36
CA MET A 41 -11.01 0.44 1.33
C MET A 41 -10.78 1.14 2.67
N HIS A 42 -11.85 1.51 3.34
CA HIS A 42 -11.76 2.10 4.67
C HIS A 42 -11.09 1.12 5.65
N GLU A 43 -11.54 -0.12 5.62
CA GLU A 43 -10.98 -1.15 6.49
C GLU A 43 -9.54 -1.49 6.12
N LEU A 44 -9.26 -1.57 4.82
CA LEU A 44 -7.90 -1.83 4.39
C LEU A 44 -6.95 -0.74 4.85
N ASN A 45 -7.36 0.52 4.70
CA ASN A 45 -6.57 1.64 5.18
C ASN A 45 -6.31 1.54 6.68
N ARG A 46 -7.34 1.18 7.43
CA ARG A 46 -7.20 1.05 8.88
C ARG A 46 -6.17 -0.01 9.25
N ILE A 47 -6.23 -1.14 8.57
CA ILE A 47 -5.32 -2.24 8.83
C ILE A 47 -3.89 -1.84 8.47
N VAL A 48 -3.71 -1.25 7.29
CA VAL A 48 -2.37 -0.87 6.82
C VAL A 48 -1.76 0.16 7.75
N ARG A 49 -2.51 1.18 8.11
CA ARG A 49 -2.02 2.23 8.99
C ARG A 49 -1.77 1.75 10.41
N GLY A 50 -2.37 0.64 10.78
CA GLY A 50 -2.18 0.07 12.11
C GLY A 50 -0.93 -0.78 12.24
N THR A 51 -0.24 -1.10 11.13
CA THR A 51 0.96 -1.91 11.23
C THR A 51 2.10 -1.11 11.86
N GLN A 52 2.98 -1.81 12.56
CA GLN A 52 4.10 -1.16 13.21
C GLN A 52 5.06 -0.54 12.20
N THR A 53 5.32 -1.27 11.11
CA THR A 53 6.23 -0.78 10.09
C THR A 53 5.72 0.51 9.45
N PHE A 54 4.41 0.58 9.16
CA PHE A 54 3.83 1.78 8.61
C PHE A 54 3.97 2.95 9.58
N ARG A 55 3.62 2.73 10.84
CA ARG A 55 3.67 3.79 11.84
C ARG A 55 5.09 4.32 12.03
N ASP A 56 6.06 3.43 12.07
CA ASP A 56 7.45 3.83 12.23
C ASP A 56 7.93 4.64 11.04
N ALA A 57 7.58 4.19 9.83
CA ALA A 57 8.01 4.87 8.62
C ALA A 57 7.33 6.24 8.49
N GLU A 58 6.06 6.32 8.85
CA GLU A 58 5.33 7.57 8.81
C GLU A 58 5.89 8.57 9.82
N ALA A 59 6.20 8.09 11.01
CA ALA A 59 6.75 8.95 12.06
C ALA A 59 8.10 9.53 11.68
N SER A 60 8.88 8.80 10.89
CA SER A 60 10.17 9.28 10.44
C SER A 60 10.06 10.12 9.16
N GLU A 61 8.84 10.28 8.65
CA GLU A 61 8.56 11.03 7.41
C GLU A 61 9.30 10.46 6.21
N ARG A 62 9.52 9.16 6.21
CA ARG A 62 10.25 8.49 5.14
C ARG A 62 9.38 7.43 4.49
N MET A 63 8.15 7.80 4.18
CA MET A 63 7.22 6.88 3.54
C MET A 63 6.14 7.69 2.82
N ILE A 64 5.73 7.20 1.66
CA ILE A 64 4.65 7.80 0.90
C ILE A 64 3.59 6.73 0.65
N ARG A 65 2.34 7.09 0.84
CA ARG A 65 1.21 6.22 0.54
C ARG A 65 0.43 6.82 -0.61
N LEU A 66 0.29 6.05 -1.67
CA LEU A 66 -0.44 6.48 -2.86
C LEU A 66 -1.63 5.56 -3.07
N PRO A 67 -2.86 6.08 -2.98
CA PRO A 67 -4.02 5.27 -3.31
C PRO A 67 -4.07 4.98 -4.80
N THR A 68 -4.51 3.78 -5.14
CA THR A 68 -4.79 3.40 -6.51
C THR A 68 -6.28 3.12 -6.62
N GLY A 69 -6.76 2.69 -7.79
CA GLY A 69 -8.18 2.44 -7.94
C GLY A 69 -8.69 1.35 -7.02
N ASP A 70 -7.95 0.26 -6.92
CA ASP A 70 -8.40 -0.92 -6.16
C ASP A 70 -7.43 -1.32 -5.06
N GLY A 71 -6.61 -0.39 -4.60
CA GLY A 71 -5.66 -0.69 -3.55
C GLY A 71 -4.79 0.50 -3.23
N MET A 72 -3.53 0.26 -3.01
CA MET A 72 -2.59 1.34 -2.71
C MET A 72 -1.16 0.88 -2.94
N VAL A 73 -0.27 1.86 -3.01
CA VAL A 73 1.17 1.62 -3.08
C VAL A 73 1.81 2.31 -1.88
N LEU A 74 2.65 1.57 -1.18
CA LEU A 74 3.45 2.13 -0.10
C LEU A 74 4.89 2.21 -0.58
N ILE A 75 5.50 3.37 -0.42
CA ILE A 75 6.86 3.62 -0.87
C ILE A 75 7.73 3.89 0.35
N PHE A 76 8.69 2.99 0.57
CA PHE A 76 9.61 3.09 1.70
C PHE A 76 10.99 3.47 1.18
N PHE A 77 11.79 4.12 2.03
CA PHE A 77 13.08 4.63 1.60
C PHE A 77 14.25 4.14 2.44
N ARG A 78 14.00 3.39 3.48
CA ARG A 78 15.08 3.01 4.39
C ARG A 78 15.72 1.68 4.05
N SER A 79 14.91 0.65 3.84
CA SER A 79 15.48 -0.66 3.57
C SER A 79 14.46 -1.53 2.86
N PRO A 80 14.93 -2.55 2.12
CA PRO A 80 14.04 -3.48 1.45
C PRO A 80 13.25 -4.36 2.43
N GLU A 81 13.65 -4.39 3.69
CA GLU A 81 12.92 -5.16 4.70
C GLU A 81 11.60 -4.51 5.06
N GLN A 82 11.51 -3.19 4.93
CA GLN A 82 10.29 -2.49 5.33
C GLN A 82 9.05 -2.98 4.60
N PRO A 83 9.02 -3.03 3.26
CA PRO A 83 7.83 -3.52 2.58
C PRO A 83 7.52 -4.99 2.90
N VAL A 84 8.54 -5.81 3.09
CA VAL A 84 8.32 -7.21 3.45
C VAL A 84 7.71 -7.32 4.83
N ARG A 85 8.25 -6.59 5.77
CA ARG A 85 7.74 -6.59 7.13
C ARG A 85 6.31 -6.07 7.19
N CYS A 86 6.06 -5.00 6.47
CA CYS A 86 4.72 -4.41 6.40
C CYS A 86 3.73 -5.41 5.81
N ALA A 87 4.11 -6.09 4.73
CA ALA A 87 3.26 -7.08 4.09
C ALA A 87 2.92 -8.22 5.05
N LEU A 88 3.90 -8.68 5.81
CA LEU A 88 3.66 -9.74 6.78
C LEU A 88 2.72 -9.29 7.89
N GLU A 89 2.89 -8.07 8.36
CA GLU A 89 2.02 -7.52 9.39
C GLU A 89 0.59 -7.35 8.89
N ILE A 90 0.43 -6.89 7.65
CA ILE A 90 -0.88 -6.76 7.04
C ILE A 90 -1.52 -8.14 6.89
N SER A 91 -0.76 -9.11 6.40
CA SER A 91 -1.26 -10.45 6.21
C SER A 91 -1.75 -11.05 7.52
N LYS A 92 -0.98 -10.86 8.58
CA LYS A 92 -1.36 -11.37 9.89
C LYS A 92 -2.64 -10.69 10.39
N ALA A 93 -2.73 -9.39 10.24
CA ALA A 93 -3.90 -8.66 10.67
C ALA A 93 -5.15 -9.10 9.91
N LEU A 94 -5.00 -9.38 8.61
CA LEU A 94 -6.12 -9.86 7.81
C LEU A 94 -6.58 -11.24 8.25
N GLN A 95 -5.65 -12.09 8.66
CA GLN A 95 -6.01 -13.42 9.14
C GLN A 95 -6.73 -13.36 10.48
N GLU A 96 -6.27 -12.49 11.37
CA GLU A 96 -6.84 -12.38 12.70
C GLU A 96 -8.16 -11.61 12.71
N HIS A 97 -8.26 -10.63 11.82
CA HIS A 97 -9.42 -9.74 11.77
C HIS A 97 -9.85 -9.52 10.34
N PRO A 98 -10.56 -10.50 9.75
CA PRO A 98 -11.04 -10.33 8.39
C PRO A 98 -11.89 -9.05 8.31
N PRO A 99 -11.58 -8.15 7.39
CA PRO A 99 -12.23 -6.85 7.39
C PRO A 99 -13.71 -6.92 7.04
N ILE A 100 -14.03 -7.55 5.92
CA ILE A 100 -15.42 -7.61 5.47
C ILE A 100 -15.62 -8.97 4.85
N GLN A 101 -16.71 -9.63 5.29
CA GLN A 101 -17.10 -10.88 4.69
C GLN A 101 -18.21 -10.62 3.69
N LEU A 102 -17.85 -10.70 2.43
CA LEU A 102 -18.80 -10.50 1.35
C LEU A 102 -19.21 -11.86 0.83
N PRO A 103 -20.46 -12.26 1.00
CA PRO A 103 -20.88 -13.62 0.62
C PRO A 103 -20.55 -13.97 -0.83
N ALA A 104 -20.75 -13.03 -1.75
CA ALA A 104 -20.44 -13.27 -3.15
C ALA A 104 -18.94 -13.51 -3.35
N GLN A 105 -18.13 -12.78 -2.64
CA GLN A 105 -16.68 -12.91 -2.71
C GLN A 105 -16.25 -14.27 -2.19
N SER A 106 -16.82 -14.68 -1.07
CA SER A 106 -16.52 -15.99 -0.49
C SER A 106 -16.88 -17.10 -1.46
N GLN A 107 -18.04 -17.01 -2.09
CA GLN A 107 -18.47 -18.01 -3.03
C GLN A 107 -17.55 -18.11 -4.22
N LEU A 108 -17.12 -16.97 -4.74
CA LEU A 108 -16.18 -16.96 -5.87
C LEU A 108 -14.87 -17.63 -5.49
N TRP A 109 -14.40 -17.32 -4.31
CA TRP A 109 -13.15 -17.88 -3.83
C TRP A 109 -13.24 -19.38 -3.69
N ASP A 110 -14.32 -19.86 -3.09
CA ASP A 110 -14.54 -21.28 -2.90
C ASP A 110 -14.63 -22.01 -4.23
N SER A 111 -15.31 -21.41 -5.20
CA SER A 111 -15.41 -21.99 -6.53
C SER A 111 -14.04 -22.12 -7.19
N ALA A 112 -13.23 -21.10 -7.05
CA ALA A 112 -11.89 -21.10 -7.65
C ALA A 112 -10.97 -22.14 -7.04
N ARG A 113 -11.23 -22.52 -5.81
CA ARG A 113 -10.41 -23.51 -5.12
C ARG A 113 -10.67 -24.93 -5.57
N ARG A 114 -11.83 -25.19 -6.13
CA ARG A 114 -12.19 -26.51 -6.57
C ARG A 114 -11.68 -26.80 -7.97
#